data_86f72a1438809c16df9a958fce130a14
#
_entry.id   86f72a1438809c16df9a958fce130a14
#
_cell.length_a   1.000
_cell.length_b   1.000
_cell.length_c   1.000
_cell.angle_alpha   90.00
_cell.angle_beta   90.00
_cell.angle_gamma   90.00
#
_symmetry.space_group_name_H-M   'P 1'
#
loop_
_entity.id
_entity.type
_entity.pdbx_description
1 polymer ?
#
loop_
_entity_poly.entity_id
_entity_poly.type
_entity_poly.pdbx_seq_one_letter_code
_entity_poly.pdbx_strand_id
1 'polypeptide(L)' 'LERLGEKVVIQVKQYSSPVTNKAVQEVVAAKIHYGANRAIVVTNNYFTASAQELARSNNVQLIDRKGLEIMLL' A
#
# COMPACT_ATOMS: atom_id res chain seq x y z
N LEU A 1 -1.87 -13.01 3.39
CA LEU A 1 -3.14 -13.54 2.93
C LEU A 1 -2.99 -14.26 1.61
N GLU A 2 -3.47 -15.49 1.57
CA GLU A 2 -3.33 -16.33 0.38
C GLU A 2 -4.68 -16.92 0.03
N ARG A 3 -5.02 -16.92 -1.26
CA ARG A 3 -6.29 -17.46 -1.71
C ARG A 3 -6.09 -18.02 -3.12
N LEU A 4 -6.25 -19.33 -3.26
CA LEU A 4 -6.09 -20.03 -4.56
C LEU A 4 -4.80 -19.65 -5.27
N GLY A 5 -3.69 -19.63 -4.51
CA GLY A 5 -2.39 -19.30 -5.05
C GLY A 5 -2.11 -17.80 -5.12
N GLU A 6 -3.07 -16.95 -4.72
CA GLU A 6 -2.84 -15.52 -4.69
C GLU A 6 -2.14 -15.12 -3.39
N LYS A 7 -1.06 -14.35 -3.53
CA LYS A 7 -0.34 -13.78 -2.39
C LYS A 7 -0.48 -12.28 -2.40
N VAL A 8 -0.72 -11.71 -1.22
CA VAL A 8 -0.86 -10.27 -1.06
C VAL A 8 0.15 -9.80 -0.02
N VAL A 9 0.97 -8.79 -0.36
CA VAL A 9 1.82 -8.14 0.64
C VAL A 9 1.12 -6.87 1.09
N ILE A 10 1.05 -6.68 2.40
CA ILE A 10 0.41 -5.53 3.01
C ILE A 10 1.44 -4.85 3.90
N GLN A 11 1.67 -3.57 3.66
CA GLN A 11 2.56 -2.77 4.48
C GLN A 11 1.74 -1.73 5.22
N VAL A 12 1.90 -1.67 6.54
CA VAL A 12 1.19 -0.72 7.38
C VAL A 12 2.16 0.37 7.79
N LYS A 13 1.79 1.62 7.55
CA LYS A 13 2.60 2.79 7.90
C LYS A 13 1.78 3.70 8.82
N GLN A 14 2.17 3.72 10.10
CA GLN A 14 1.53 4.57 11.09
C GLN A 14 2.40 5.79 11.30
N TYR A 15 2.07 6.87 10.61
CA TYR A 15 2.88 8.09 10.57
C TYR A 15 2.09 9.29 11.07
N SER A 16 2.81 10.29 11.56
CA SER A 16 2.25 11.59 11.89
C SER A 16 2.33 12.57 10.72
N SER A 17 2.88 12.14 9.61
CA SER A 17 3.02 12.94 8.39
C SER A 17 2.61 12.13 7.17
N PRO A 18 2.34 12.77 6.03
CA PRO A 18 1.96 12.05 4.82
C PRO A 18 3.01 11.04 4.39
N VAL A 19 2.54 9.94 3.84
CA VAL A 19 3.39 8.84 3.36
C VAL A 19 3.89 9.15 1.97
N THR A 20 5.20 9.06 1.79
CA THR A 20 5.85 9.40 0.52
C THR A 20 6.01 8.17 -0.36
N ASN A 21 6.52 8.38 -1.57
CA ASN A 21 6.75 7.31 -2.53
C ASN A 21 7.76 6.25 -2.04
N LYS A 22 8.53 6.54 -1.00
CA LYS A 22 9.44 5.53 -0.42
C LYS A 22 8.67 4.30 0.04
N ALA A 23 7.51 4.49 0.68
CA ALA A 23 6.69 3.37 1.13
C ALA A 23 6.17 2.53 -0.05
N VAL A 24 5.82 3.20 -1.14
CA VAL A 24 5.37 2.49 -2.34
C VAL A 24 6.52 1.69 -2.94
N GLN A 25 7.72 2.27 -2.98
CA GLN A 25 8.91 1.56 -3.47
C GLN A 25 9.19 0.31 -2.62
N GLU A 26 9.07 0.43 -1.31
CA GLU A 26 9.28 -0.68 -0.40
C GLU A 26 8.30 -1.82 -0.64
N VAL A 27 7.02 -1.51 -0.82
CA VAL A 27 6.01 -2.56 -1.02
C VAL A 27 6.14 -3.21 -2.39
N VAL A 28 6.58 -2.46 -3.40
CA VAL A 28 6.85 -3.03 -4.73
C VAL A 28 8.02 -4.02 -4.64
N ALA A 29 9.07 -3.65 -3.93
CA ALA A 29 10.21 -4.54 -3.72
C ALA A 29 9.80 -5.80 -2.96
N ALA A 30 8.95 -5.65 -1.93
CA ALA A 30 8.45 -6.79 -1.17
C ALA A 30 7.59 -7.70 -2.04
N LYS A 31 6.76 -7.11 -2.90
CA LYS A 31 5.92 -7.88 -3.83
C LYS A 31 6.77 -8.79 -4.69
N ILE A 32 7.86 -8.24 -5.23
CA ILE A 32 8.78 -9.01 -6.08
C ILE A 32 9.50 -10.08 -5.26
N HIS A 33 10.00 -9.70 -4.10
CA HIS A 33 10.77 -10.61 -3.24
C HIS A 33 9.95 -11.84 -2.82
N TYR A 34 8.69 -11.63 -2.48
CA TYR A 34 7.84 -12.72 -2.00
C TYR A 34 7.01 -13.38 -3.11
N GLY A 35 7.16 -12.94 -4.35
CA GLY A 35 6.37 -13.47 -5.46
C GLY A 35 4.89 -13.22 -5.29
N ALA A 36 4.54 -12.06 -4.71
CA ALA A 36 3.14 -11.72 -4.45
C ALA A 36 2.45 -11.21 -5.71
N ASN A 37 1.15 -11.42 -5.76
CA ASN A 37 0.32 -10.97 -6.88
C ASN A 37 -0.20 -9.56 -6.68
N ARG A 38 -0.35 -9.14 -5.43
CA ARG A 38 -0.90 -7.83 -5.09
C ARG A 38 -0.07 -7.19 -3.98
N ALA A 39 -0.08 -5.85 -3.99
CA ALA A 39 0.59 -5.06 -2.96
C ALA A 39 -0.35 -3.96 -2.47
N ILE A 40 -0.39 -3.78 -1.16
CA ILE A 40 -1.25 -2.78 -0.52
C ILE A 40 -0.43 -2.03 0.51
N VAL A 41 -0.57 -0.69 0.53
CA VAL A 41 -0.02 0.14 1.61
C VAL A 41 -1.18 0.76 2.36
N VAL A 42 -1.21 0.59 3.67
CA VAL A 42 -2.25 1.12 4.54
C VAL A 42 -1.62 2.14 5.47
N THR A 43 -2.22 3.30 5.63
CA THR A 43 -1.74 4.31 6.56
C THR A 43 -2.89 4.99 7.29
N ASN A 44 -2.61 5.47 8.50
CA ASN A 44 -3.52 6.30 9.28
C ASN A 44 -3.45 7.77 8.86
N ASN A 45 -2.64 8.10 7.86
CA ASN A 45 -2.45 9.44 7.35
C ASN A 45 -2.87 9.47 5.88
N TYR A 46 -2.27 10.31 5.09
CA TYR A 46 -2.56 10.45 3.67
C TYR A 46 -1.30 10.21 2.86
N PHE A 47 -1.46 9.99 1.58
CA PHE A 47 -0.33 9.77 0.66
C PHE A 47 -0.06 11.05 -0.12
N THR A 48 1.23 11.32 -0.38
CA THR A 48 1.61 12.44 -1.24
C THR A 48 1.15 12.17 -2.67
N ALA A 49 1.06 13.23 -3.48
CA ALA A 49 0.68 13.08 -4.88
C ALA A 49 1.65 12.16 -5.64
N SER A 50 2.94 12.27 -5.35
CA SER A 50 3.93 11.41 -6.02
C SER A 50 3.80 9.95 -5.58
N ALA A 51 3.43 9.70 -4.32
CA ALA A 51 3.18 8.33 -3.86
C ALA A 51 1.97 7.73 -4.58
N GLN A 52 0.91 8.51 -4.75
CA GLN A 52 -0.29 8.05 -5.46
C GLN A 52 0.01 7.73 -6.91
N GLU A 53 0.80 8.58 -7.56
CA GLU A 53 1.17 8.38 -8.96
C GLU A 53 2.03 7.13 -9.13
N LEU A 54 3.02 6.95 -8.26
CA LEU A 54 3.88 5.77 -8.32
C LEU A 54 3.08 4.49 -8.05
N ALA A 55 2.15 4.54 -7.12
CA ALA A 55 1.29 3.40 -6.81
C ALA A 55 0.44 3.01 -8.02
N ARG A 56 -0.11 4.00 -8.71
CA ARG A 56 -0.91 3.75 -9.90
C ARG A 56 -0.09 3.08 -10.98
N SER A 57 1.15 3.55 -11.20
CA SER A 57 2.04 2.98 -12.22
C SER A 57 2.44 1.53 -11.92
N ASN A 58 2.42 1.13 -10.66
CA ASN A 58 2.89 -0.18 -10.24
C ASN A 58 1.76 -1.08 -9.73
N ASN A 59 0.52 -0.66 -9.92
CA ASN A 59 -0.66 -1.41 -9.48
C ASN A 59 -0.64 -1.71 -7.97
N VAL A 60 -0.23 -0.73 -7.19
CA VAL A 60 -0.24 -0.81 -5.73
C VAL A 60 -1.52 -0.16 -5.24
N GLN A 61 -2.25 -0.86 -4.37
CA GLN A 61 -3.44 -0.31 -3.75
C GLN A 61 -3.04 0.50 -2.53
N LEU A 62 -3.60 1.71 -2.41
CA LEU A 62 -3.36 2.57 -1.26
C LEU A 62 -4.65 2.73 -0.45
N ILE A 63 -4.54 2.55 0.85
CA ILE A 63 -5.66 2.78 1.77
C ILE A 63 -5.20 3.83 2.77
N ASP A 64 -5.74 5.03 2.64
CA ASP A 64 -5.40 6.14 3.52
C ASP A 64 -6.36 6.21 4.70
N ARG A 65 -6.23 7.26 5.50
CA ARG A 65 -7.07 7.45 6.68
C ARG A 65 -8.56 7.42 6.34
N LYS A 66 -8.95 8.11 5.27
CA LYS A 66 -10.35 8.14 4.86
C LYS A 66 -10.84 6.76 4.43
N GLY A 67 -10.01 6.02 3.70
CA GLY A 67 -10.31 4.66 3.30
C GLY A 67 -10.48 3.74 4.50
N LEU A 68 -9.61 3.88 5.50
CA LEU A 68 -9.71 3.12 6.73
C LEU A 68 -11.01 3.43 7.47
N GLU A 69 -11.38 4.69 7.58
CA GLU A 69 -12.61 5.10 8.24
C GLU A 69 -13.83 4.49 7.58
N ILE A 70 -13.84 4.47 6.25
CA ILE A 70 -14.94 3.86 5.50
C ILE A 70 -15.00 2.35 5.75
N MET A 71 -13.85 1.69 5.80
CA MET A 71 -13.81 0.24 6.02
C MET A 71 -14.27 -0.17 7.41
N LEU A 72 -14.20 0.73 8.38
CA LEU A 72 -14.57 0.44 9.76
C LEU A 72 -16.03 0.77 10.09
N LEU A 73 -16.78 1.26 9.14
CA LEU A 73 -18.20 1.59 9.35
C LEU A 73 -19.10 0.35 9.43
#